data_8f423e1b47f3459309111f2cdfd54da2
#
_entry.id   8f423e1b47f3459309111f2cdfd54da2
#
_cell.length_a   1.000
_cell.length_b   1.000
_cell.length_c   1.000
_cell.angle_alpha   90.00
_cell.angle_beta   90.00
_cell.angle_gamma   90.00
#
_symmetry.space_group_name_H-M   'P 1'
#
loop_
_entity.id
_entity.type
_entity.pdbx_description
1 polymer ?
#
loop_
_entity_poly.entity_id
_entity_poly.type
_entity_poly.pdbx_seq_one_letter_code
_entity_poly.pdbx_strand_id
1 'polypeptide(L)'
;MTTVLQLGIRLHDMRAGTLAERAAWARGQGFSCVHLALEKTIPGFVMSPGKLTAGLGKHLREVFSAHKVDVAVLGCYKNLAHPDPQELRKIQENYIAHLRMAKALDCSVVGTETGAPNADYHYEEACHSEAALQTFLHNLAPVVEAAEHFGTLLAIEPVWNHIVWNPQVARRVIREMASPNLRIIFDPVNLLSMENYMERERVIGEAIECFGEYVEVVHLKDFQIKEHGLAAMAPGTGLMDYKPLLAYLKQEKCGIQATLENTRPDNAVTARKYLEELYAEL
;
A
#
# COMPACT_ATOMS: atom_id res chain seq x y z
N MET A 1 -6.53 -1.28 -26.72
CA MET A 1 -7.24 -1.62 -25.48
C MET A 1 -7.60 -0.32 -24.77
N THR A 2 -8.84 -0.15 -24.35
CA THR A 2 -9.20 1.00 -23.51
C THR A 2 -8.49 0.80 -22.17
N THR A 3 -7.60 1.72 -21.81
CA THR A 3 -6.93 1.71 -20.51
C THR A 3 -7.97 1.95 -19.42
N VAL A 4 -8.13 1.01 -18.50
CA VAL A 4 -9.10 1.09 -17.40
C VAL A 4 -8.33 1.24 -16.10
N LEU A 5 -8.60 2.29 -15.34
CA LEU A 5 -8.13 2.42 -13.96
C LEU A 5 -9.01 1.55 -13.07
N GLN A 6 -8.42 0.56 -12.40
CA GLN A 6 -9.17 -0.31 -11.50
C GLN A 6 -9.22 0.30 -10.11
N LEU A 7 -10.28 1.05 -9.83
CA LEU A 7 -10.44 1.69 -8.53
C LEU A 7 -10.96 0.72 -7.47
N GLY A 8 -10.26 0.71 -6.37
CA GLY A 8 -10.56 -0.04 -5.16
C GLY A 8 -10.71 0.85 -3.93
N ILE A 9 -10.88 0.21 -2.78
CA ILE A 9 -11.05 0.89 -1.50
C ILE A 9 -10.34 0.13 -0.38
N ARG A 10 -9.80 0.84 0.58
CA ARG A 10 -9.28 0.25 1.81
C ARG A 10 -10.44 -0.30 2.66
N LEU A 11 -10.46 -1.63 2.87
CA LEU A 11 -11.65 -2.33 3.35
C LEU A 11 -12.07 -1.92 4.78
N HIS A 12 -11.14 -1.48 5.60
CA HIS A 12 -11.42 -1.01 6.96
C HIS A 12 -11.91 0.44 7.04
N ASP A 13 -11.89 1.19 5.94
CA ASP A 13 -12.51 2.53 5.83
C ASP A 13 -14.02 2.43 5.53
N MET A 14 -14.49 1.23 5.24
CA MET A 14 -15.89 0.98 4.94
C MET A 14 -16.73 0.82 6.21
N ARG A 15 -18.05 0.82 6.04
CA ARG A 15 -18.97 0.50 7.12
C ARG A 15 -18.67 -0.88 7.74
N ALA A 16 -19.00 -1.04 9.03
CA ALA A 16 -18.88 -2.32 9.72
C ALA A 16 -19.75 -3.39 9.05
N GLY A 17 -19.32 -4.64 9.10
CA GLY A 17 -20.00 -5.79 8.53
C GLY A 17 -19.04 -6.98 8.37
N THR A 18 -19.57 -8.12 7.94
CA THR A 18 -18.81 -9.28 7.53
C THR A 18 -17.99 -8.98 6.28
N LEU A 19 -16.99 -9.80 5.97
CA LEU A 19 -16.20 -9.63 4.73
C LEU A 19 -17.06 -9.73 3.47
N ALA A 20 -18.05 -10.65 3.45
CA ALA A 20 -18.98 -10.80 2.33
C ALA A 20 -19.85 -9.55 2.14
N GLU A 21 -20.41 -8.98 3.21
CA GLU A 21 -21.19 -7.73 3.14
C GLU A 21 -20.33 -6.55 2.66
N ARG A 22 -19.07 -6.44 3.12
CA ARG A 22 -18.17 -5.40 2.66
C ARG A 22 -17.76 -5.59 1.20
N ALA A 23 -17.51 -6.82 0.75
CA ALA A 23 -17.24 -7.12 -0.66
C ALA A 23 -18.44 -6.80 -1.56
N ALA A 24 -19.65 -7.20 -1.15
CA ALA A 24 -20.89 -6.88 -1.85
C ALA A 24 -21.11 -5.36 -1.93
N TRP A 25 -20.86 -4.64 -0.83
CA TRP A 25 -20.97 -3.18 -0.81
C TRP A 25 -19.92 -2.53 -1.72
N ALA A 26 -18.65 -2.93 -1.65
CA ALA A 26 -17.61 -2.40 -2.53
C ALA A 26 -18.00 -2.55 -4.01
N ARG A 27 -18.46 -3.74 -4.40
CA ARG A 27 -18.94 -3.99 -5.77
C ARG A 27 -20.13 -3.13 -6.13
N GLY A 28 -21.12 -3.07 -5.25
CA GLY A 28 -22.36 -2.27 -5.45
C GLY A 28 -22.08 -0.77 -5.57
N GLN A 29 -20.99 -0.29 -4.99
CA GLN A 29 -20.53 1.10 -5.08
C GLN A 29 -19.57 1.33 -6.25
N GLY A 30 -19.30 0.32 -7.10
CA GLY A 30 -18.49 0.43 -8.30
C GLY A 30 -16.99 0.22 -8.11
N PHE A 31 -16.56 -0.25 -6.94
CA PHE A 31 -15.16 -0.63 -6.73
C PHE A 31 -14.88 -2.03 -7.30
N SER A 32 -13.73 -2.19 -7.94
CA SER A 32 -13.30 -3.45 -8.55
C SER A 32 -12.34 -4.24 -7.67
N CYS A 33 -11.68 -3.61 -6.72
CA CYS A 33 -10.72 -4.24 -5.83
C CYS A 33 -10.73 -3.63 -4.43
N VAL A 34 -10.00 -4.27 -3.51
CA VAL A 34 -9.87 -3.82 -2.12
C VAL A 34 -8.44 -3.96 -1.62
N HIS A 35 -8.07 -3.11 -0.66
CA HIS A 35 -6.91 -3.33 0.21
C HIS A 35 -7.39 -4.02 1.48
N LEU A 36 -6.87 -5.21 1.76
CA LEU A 36 -7.24 -6.06 2.89
C LEU A 36 -6.15 -6.07 3.97
N ALA A 37 -6.40 -5.44 5.10
CA ALA A 37 -5.60 -5.59 6.33
C ALA A 37 -6.41 -6.40 7.35
N LEU A 38 -6.06 -7.65 7.59
CA LEU A 38 -6.89 -8.60 8.35
C LEU A 38 -7.19 -8.13 9.78
N GLU A 39 -6.16 -7.65 10.51
CA GLU A 39 -6.32 -7.16 11.89
C GLU A 39 -7.23 -5.92 11.99
N LYS A 40 -7.20 -5.06 10.96
CA LYS A 40 -8.04 -3.86 10.91
C LYS A 40 -9.46 -4.15 10.42
N THR A 41 -9.62 -5.24 9.65
CA THR A 41 -10.87 -5.53 8.94
C THR A 41 -11.75 -6.53 9.69
N ILE A 42 -11.15 -7.53 10.33
CA ILE A 42 -11.88 -8.62 11.01
C ILE A 42 -11.87 -8.36 12.51
N PRO A 43 -13.02 -8.06 13.13
CA PRO A 43 -13.10 -7.82 14.57
C PRO A 43 -12.54 -8.97 15.40
N GLY A 44 -11.63 -8.68 16.34
CA GLY A 44 -11.00 -9.67 17.21
C GLY A 44 -9.96 -10.59 16.52
N PHE A 45 -9.63 -10.36 15.28
CA PHE A 45 -8.55 -11.09 14.61
C PHE A 45 -7.18 -10.59 15.10
N VAL A 46 -6.53 -11.40 15.90
CA VAL A 46 -5.15 -11.15 16.35
C VAL A 46 -4.22 -11.95 15.46
N MET A 47 -3.31 -11.25 14.79
CA MET A 47 -2.38 -11.82 13.83
C MET A 47 -1.38 -12.77 14.50
N SER A 48 -1.22 -13.93 13.90
CA SER A 48 -0.07 -14.81 14.14
C SER A 48 0.20 -15.66 12.91
N PRO A 49 1.46 -16.07 12.66
CA PRO A 49 1.81 -16.84 11.46
C PRO A 49 0.99 -18.13 11.28
N GLY A 50 0.65 -18.80 12.39
CA GLY A 50 -0.13 -20.05 12.37
C GLY A 50 -1.59 -19.88 11.96
N LYS A 51 -2.15 -18.67 12.07
CA LYS A 51 -3.52 -18.38 11.62
C LYS A 51 -3.61 -18.15 10.11
N LEU A 52 -2.51 -17.79 9.44
CA LEU A 52 -2.47 -17.51 8.01
C LEU A 52 -2.30 -18.82 7.23
N THR A 53 -3.33 -19.65 7.23
CA THR A 53 -3.34 -20.95 6.57
C THR A 53 -3.77 -20.83 5.10
N ALA A 54 -3.40 -21.83 4.28
CA ALA A 54 -3.90 -21.92 2.91
C ALA A 54 -5.44 -22.05 2.86
N GLY A 55 -6.05 -22.67 3.87
CA GLY A 55 -7.51 -22.76 4.00
C GLY A 55 -8.16 -21.40 4.19
N LEU A 56 -7.60 -20.55 5.05
CA LEU A 56 -8.06 -19.17 5.21
C LEU A 56 -7.91 -18.39 3.89
N GLY A 57 -6.77 -18.50 3.21
CA GLY A 57 -6.55 -17.82 1.93
C GLY A 57 -7.60 -18.23 0.88
N LYS A 58 -7.87 -19.53 0.75
CA LYS A 58 -8.93 -20.04 -0.17
C LYS A 58 -10.32 -19.52 0.20
N HIS A 59 -10.67 -19.55 1.49
CA HIS A 59 -11.95 -19.00 1.95
C HIS A 59 -12.11 -17.52 1.62
N LEU A 60 -11.09 -16.72 1.88
CA LEU A 60 -11.10 -15.30 1.53
C LEU A 60 -11.23 -15.07 0.03
N ARG A 61 -10.51 -15.86 -0.79
CA ARG A 61 -10.65 -15.82 -2.24
C ARG A 61 -12.10 -16.09 -2.68
N GLU A 62 -12.74 -17.13 -2.13
CA GLU A 62 -14.13 -17.46 -2.44
C GLU A 62 -15.08 -16.32 -2.06
N VAL A 63 -14.88 -15.69 -0.91
CA VAL A 63 -15.69 -14.53 -0.46
C VAL A 63 -15.58 -13.38 -1.45
N PHE A 64 -14.37 -12.96 -1.84
CA PHE A 64 -14.19 -11.80 -2.71
C PHE A 64 -14.59 -12.10 -4.17
N SER A 65 -14.23 -13.27 -4.71
CA SER A 65 -14.55 -13.65 -6.08
C SER A 65 -16.07 -13.85 -6.30
N ALA A 66 -16.81 -14.32 -5.28
CA ALA A 66 -18.27 -14.41 -5.34
C ALA A 66 -18.93 -13.04 -5.60
N HIS A 67 -18.29 -11.96 -5.19
CA HIS A 67 -18.74 -10.58 -5.42
C HIS A 67 -18.02 -9.88 -6.58
N LYS A 68 -17.13 -10.57 -7.31
CA LYS A 68 -16.32 -10.00 -8.41
C LYS A 68 -15.49 -8.79 -7.93
N VAL A 69 -14.85 -8.92 -6.81
CA VAL A 69 -13.95 -7.95 -6.21
C VAL A 69 -12.60 -8.64 -6.01
N ASP A 70 -11.51 -8.01 -6.48
CA ASP A 70 -10.17 -8.52 -6.30
C ASP A 70 -9.56 -8.00 -4.98
N VAL A 71 -8.59 -8.71 -4.44
CA VAL A 71 -7.74 -8.19 -3.36
C VAL A 71 -6.46 -7.65 -3.99
N ALA A 72 -6.37 -6.33 -4.14
CA ALA A 72 -5.22 -5.66 -4.74
C ALA A 72 -3.98 -5.72 -3.85
N VAL A 73 -4.17 -5.59 -2.54
CA VAL A 73 -3.12 -5.63 -1.54
C VAL A 73 -3.58 -6.40 -0.31
N LEU A 74 -2.76 -7.37 0.11
CA LEU A 74 -2.84 -7.96 1.44
C LEU A 74 -1.85 -7.20 2.35
N GLY A 75 -2.36 -6.36 3.22
CA GLY A 75 -1.55 -5.47 4.06
C GLY A 75 -0.92 -6.17 5.25
N CYS A 76 0.40 -6.03 5.41
CA CYS A 76 1.19 -6.48 6.56
C CYS A 76 2.10 -5.35 7.04
N TYR A 77 1.55 -4.43 7.83
CA TYR A 77 2.25 -3.22 8.27
C TYR A 77 2.94 -3.44 9.63
N LYS A 78 4.10 -4.08 9.59
CA LYS A 78 4.94 -4.38 10.76
C LYS A 78 6.33 -3.77 10.57
N ASN A 79 6.98 -3.39 11.65
CA ASN A 79 8.27 -2.70 11.64
C ASN A 79 9.45 -3.64 11.33
N LEU A 80 9.88 -3.71 10.07
CA LEU A 80 11.06 -4.49 9.66
C LEU A 80 12.41 -3.95 10.17
N ALA A 81 12.42 -2.76 10.77
CA ALA A 81 13.61 -2.23 11.42
C ALA A 81 13.53 -2.29 12.97
N HIS A 82 12.66 -3.14 13.51
CA HIS A 82 12.48 -3.30 14.95
C HIS A 82 13.82 -3.67 15.63
N PRO A 83 14.24 -2.94 16.70
CA PRO A 83 15.55 -3.11 17.32
C PRO A 83 15.70 -4.41 18.14
N ASP A 84 14.58 -4.99 18.64
CA ASP A 84 14.63 -6.28 19.34
C ASP A 84 14.67 -7.44 18.34
N PRO A 85 15.74 -8.28 18.37
CA PRO A 85 15.88 -9.39 17.43
C PRO A 85 14.82 -10.49 17.60
N GLN A 86 14.19 -10.62 18.77
CA GLN A 86 13.14 -11.62 18.98
C GLN A 86 11.82 -11.15 18.34
N GLU A 87 11.47 -9.89 18.51
CA GLU A 87 10.30 -9.30 17.86
C GLU A 87 10.51 -9.22 16.34
N LEU A 88 11.70 -8.85 15.87
CA LEU A 88 12.02 -8.84 14.44
C LEU A 88 11.79 -10.21 13.80
N ARG A 89 12.22 -11.31 14.42
CA ARG A 89 11.97 -12.67 13.90
C ARG A 89 10.48 -12.96 13.77
N LYS A 90 9.67 -12.60 14.77
CA LYS A 90 8.19 -12.75 14.70
C LYS A 90 7.58 -11.90 13.59
N ILE A 91 8.11 -10.70 13.38
CA ILE A 91 7.70 -9.81 12.30
C ILE A 91 8.01 -10.46 10.95
N GLN A 92 9.22 -10.94 10.72
CA GLN A 92 9.61 -11.64 9.50
C GLN A 92 8.76 -12.90 9.25
N GLU A 93 8.50 -13.71 10.27
CA GLU A 93 7.60 -14.87 10.19
C GLU A 93 6.18 -14.47 9.78
N ASN A 94 5.68 -13.32 10.26
CA ASN A 94 4.39 -12.77 9.84
C ASN A 94 4.38 -12.41 8.35
N TYR A 95 5.42 -11.73 7.84
CA TYR A 95 5.54 -11.43 6.40
C TYR A 95 5.58 -12.70 5.55
N ILE A 96 6.41 -13.68 5.93
CA ILE A 96 6.52 -14.96 5.22
C ILE A 96 5.16 -15.69 5.19
N ALA A 97 4.41 -15.64 6.29
CA ALA A 97 3.08 -16.23 6.34
C ALA A 97 2.07 -15.48 5.46
N HIS A 98 2.13 -14.14 5.38
CA HIS A 98 1.31 -13.35 4.46
C HIS A 98 1.63 -13.68 3.00
N LEU A 99 2.91 -13.72 2.61
CA LEU A 99 3.34 -14.06 1.25
C LEU A 99 2.84 -15.45 0.84
N ARG A 100 2.97 -16.44 1.72
CA ARG A 100 2.43 -17.79 1.48
C ARG A 100 0.91 -17.80 1.33
N MET A 101 0.19 -17.06 2.19
CA MET A 101 -1.27 -16.99 2.14
C MET A 101 -1.77 -16.21 0.94
N ALA A 102 -1.07 -15.14 0.54
CA ALA A 102 -1.42 -14.31 -0.61
C ALA A 102 -1.60 -15.15 -1.88
N LYS A 103 -0.73 -16.13 -2.11
CA LYS A 103 -0.87 -17.07 -3.23
C LYS A 103 -2.17 -17.90 -3.17
N ALA A 104 -2.60 -18.35 -1.99
CA ALA A 104 -3.84 -19.09 -1.81
C ALA A 104 -5.08 -18.19 -1.92
N LEU A 105 -4.93 -16.92 -1.55
CA LEU A 105 -5.94 -15.87 -1.68
C LEU A 105 -6.14 -15.40 -3.13
N ASP A 106 -5.18 -15.67 -4.01
CA ASP A 106 -5.10 -15.10 -5.36
C ASP A 106 -4.87 -13.57 -5.35
N CYS A 107 -4.06 -13.13 -4.37
CA CYS A 107 -3.58 -11.75 -4.25
C CYS A 107 -2.09 -11.72 -4.57
N SER A 108 -1.69 -10.98 -5.58
CA SER A 108 -0.29 -10.94 -6.01
C SER A 108 0.61 -10.16 -5.05
N VAL A 109 0.08 -9.19 -4.31
CA VAL A 109 0.85 -8.18 -3.58
C VAL A 109 0.63 -8.27 -2.07
N VAL A 110 1.73 -8.45 -1.32
CA VAL A 110 1.78 -8.16 0.11
C VAL A 110 2.39 -6.78 0.31
N GLY A 111 1.63 -5.87 0.92
CA GLY A 111 2.02 -4.47 1.09
C GLY A 111 2.54 -4.16 2.48
N THR A 112 3.54 -3.26 2.56
CA THR A 112 4.11 -2.75 3.80
C THR A 112 4.67 -1.34 3.65
N GLU A 113 4.63 -0.56 4.73
CA GLU A 113 5.50 0.59 4.94
C GLU A 113 6.90 0.14 5.39
N THR A 114 7.84 1.06 5.56
CA THR A 114 9.26 0.72 5.70
C THR A 114 9.82 0.84 7.12
N GLY A 115 9.00 1.24 8.08
CA GLY A 115 9.35 1.19 9.49
C GLY A 115 10.18 2.35 10.03
N ALA A 116 10.59 2.20 11.28
CA ALA A 116 11.43 3.12 12.03
C ALA A 116 12.46 2.32 12.88
N PRO A 117 13.64 2.89 13.20
CA PRO A 117 14.70 2.18 13.94
C PRO A 117 14.42 2.09 15.46
N ASN A 118 13.17 2.19 15.88
CA ASN A 118 12.70 2.11 17.26
C ASN A 118 11.55 1.13 17.43
N ALA A 119 11.27 0.73 18.68
CA ALA A 119 10.23 -0.25 18.98
C ALA A 119 8.80 0.29 18.79
N ASP A 120 8.61 1.58 18.98
CA ASP A 120 7.29 2.23 19.00
C ASP A 120 6.80 2.64 17.60
N TYR A 121 7.62 2.41 16.58
CA TYR A 121 7.31 2.70 15.18
C TYR A 121 6.94 4.18 14.96
N HIS A 122 7.62 5.09 15.64
CA HIS A 122 7.42 6.53 15.48
C HIS A 122 8.57 7.21 14.71
N TYR A 123 8.27 8.37 14.15
CA TYR A 123 9.29 9.17 13.48
C TYR A 123 10.33 9.73 14.46
N GLU A 124 11.58 9.62 14.09
CA GLU A 124 12.73 10.30 14.67
C GLU A 124 13.76 10.59 13.56
N GLU A 125 14.68 11.55 13.77
CA GLU A 125 15.68 11.90 12.76
C GLU A 125 16.52 10.70 12.31
N ALA A 126 16.73 9.73 13.20
CA ALA A 126 17.44 8.50 12.89
C ALA A 126 16.74 7.64 11.79
N CYS A 127 15.45 7.85 11.52
CA CYS A 127 14.75 7.19 10.41
C CYS A 127 15.46 7.45 9.08
N HIS A 128 16.01 8.65 8.88
CA HIS A 128 16.66 9.06 7.62
C HIS A 128 18.17 8.77 7.61
N SER A 129 18.69 8.05 8.59
CA SER A 129 20.11 7.71 8.67
C SER A 129 20.48 6.53 7.76
N GLU A 130 21.74 6.51 7.32
CA GLU A 130 22.32 5.38 6.60
C GLU A 130 22.27 4.08 7.43
N ALA A 131 22.47 4.18 8.74
CA ALA A 131 22.41 3.02 9.64
C ALA A 131 21.02 2.38 9.68
N ALA A 132 19.95 3.21 9.73
CA ALA A 132 18.58 2.71 9.67
C ALA A 132 18.27 2.04 8.32
N LEU A 133 18.74 2.64 7.22
CA LEU A 133 18.57 2.06 5.88
C LEU A 133 19.28 0.71 5.75
N GLN A 134 20.53 0.59 6.22
CA GLN A 134 21.26 -0.67 6.17
C GLN A 134 20.61 -1.76 7.06
N THR A 135 20.09 -1.38 8.23
CA THR A 135 19.32 -2.28 9.08
C THR A 135 18.06 -2.77 8.38
N PHE A 136 17.30 -1.85 7.76
CA PHE A 136 16.10 -2.19 7.00
C PHE A 136 16.42 -3.15 5.85
N LEU A 137 17.43 -2.87 5.03
CA LEU A 137 17.85 -3.72 3.92
C LEU A 137 18.23 -5.13 4.38
N HIS A 138 19.03 -5.21 5.44
CA HIS A 138 19.41 -6.50 6.03
C HIS A 138 18.19 -7.32 6.47
N ASN A 139 17.24 -6.68 7.14
CA ASN A 139 16.07 -7.34 7.68
C ASN A 139 15.00 -7.64 6.61
N LEU A 140 14.98 -6.87 5.52
CA LEU A 140 14.09 -7.05 4.37
C LEU A 140 14.49 -8.27 3.54
N ALA A 141 15.79 -8.56 3.41
CA ALA A 141 16.32 -9.60 2.52
C ALA A 141 15.63 -10.96 2.68
N PRO A 142 15.48 -11.56 3.89
CA PRO A 142 14.83 -12.87 4.02
C PRO A 142 13.34 -12.85 3.67
N VAL A 143 12.69 -11.68 3.74
CA VAL A 143 11.29 -11.52 3.35
C VAL A 143 11.17 -11.46 1.83
N VAL A 144 12.09 -10.80 1.14
CA VAL A 144 12.19 -10.77 -0.32
C VAL A 144 12.49 -12.16 -0.88
N GLU A 145 13.44 -12.88 -0.28
CA GLU A 145 13.71 -14.28 -0.65
C GLU A 145 12.47 -15.18 -0.52
N ALA A 146 11.67 -14.97 0.53
CA ALA A 146 10.40 -15.69 0.67
C ALA A 146 9.38 -15.30 -0.41
N ALA A 147 9.32 -14.01 -0.81
CA ALA A 147 8.47 -13.56 -1.89
C ALA A 147 8.84 -14.24 -3.22
N GLU A 148 10.13 -14.35 -3.54
CA GLU A 148 10.64 -15.08 -4.70
C GLU A 148 10.27 -16.57 -4.63
N HIS A 149 10.48 -17.19 -3.47
CA HIS A 149 10.18 -18.61 -3.27
C HIS A 149 8.69 -18.94 -3.49
N PHE A 150 7.78 -18.10 -3.02
CA PHE A 150 6.33 -18.29 -3.20
C PHE A 150 5.80 -17.79 -4.54
N GLY A 151 6.58 -17.00 -5.29
CA GLY A 151 6.14 -16.35 -6.53
C GLY A 151 5.06 -15.31 -6.25
N THR A 152 5.20 -14.55 -5.16
CA THR A 152 4.36 -13.42 -4.77
C THR A 152 5.19 -12.14 -4.75
N LEU A 153 4.55 -10.99 -4.77
CA LEU A 153 5.24 -9.70 -4.73
C LEU A 153 5.20 -9.13 -3.31
N LEU A 154 6.32 -8.62 -2.85
CA LEU A 154 6.40 -7.75 -1.69
C LEU A 154 6.47 -6.31 -2.20
N ALA A 155 5.53 -5.46 -1.84
CA ALA A 155 5.56 -4.07 -2.23
C ALA A 155 5.76 -3.16 -1.02
N ILE A 156 6.84 -2.37 -1.07
CA ILE A 156 7.13 -1.36 -0.05
C ILE A 156 6.47 -0.03 -0.42
N GLU A 157 5.96 0.67 0.56
CA GLU A 157 5.37 1.99 0.43
C GLU A 157 6.31 3.03 1.04
N PRO A 158 6.93 3.89 0.23
CA PRO A 158 7.76 4.99 0.72
C PRO A 158 6.91 6.03 1.46
N VAL A 159 7.34 6.43 2.66
CA VAL A 159 6.65 7.41 3.51
C VAL A 159 7.66 8.37 4.09
N TRP A 160 7.43 9.68 3.97
CA TRP A 160 8.39 10.74 4.33
C TRP A 160 8.97 10.64 5.75
N ASN A 161 8.21 10.09 6.68
CA ASN A 161 8.62 9.94 8.08
C ASN A 161 9.07 8.51 8.44
N HIS A 162 9.35 7.67 7.44
CA HIS A 162 9.89 6.31 7.61
C HIS A 162 11.32 6.21 7.08
N ILE A 163 11.89 4.99 7.09
CA ILE A 163 13.27 4.74 6.64
C ILE A 163 13.40 4.96 5.12
N VAL A 164 12.43 4.53 4.34
CA VAL A 164 12.38 4.82 2.90
C VAL A 164 11.50 6.05 2.69
N TRP A 165 12.08 7.23 2.86
CA TRP A 165 11.37 8.49 3.00
C TRP A 165 11.23 9.32 1.73
N ASN A 166 11.99 9.00 0.70
CA ASN A 166 11.97 9.76 -0.56
C ASN A 166 12.20 8.84 -1.79
N PRO A 167 11.99 9.37 -3.00
CA PRO A 167 12.13 8.59 -4.24
C PRO A 167 13.51 7.98 -4.45
N GLN A 168 14.58 8.69 -4.10
CA GLN A 168 15.97 8.23 -4.30
C GLN A 168 16.30 7.06 -3.38
N VAL A 169 15.88 7.13 -2.11
CA VAL A 169 16.05 6.04 -1.15
C VAL A 169 15.25 4.81 -1.60
N ALA A 170 14.02 5.00 -2.08
CA ALA A 170 13.20 3.90 -2.62
C ALA A 170 13.89 3.22 -3.82
N ARG A 171 14.38 4.01 -4.78
CA ARG A 171 15.15 3.48 -5.92
C ARG A 171 16.40 2.72 -5.47
N ARG A 172 17.10 3.23 -4.45
CA ARG A 172 18.27 2.57 -3.88
C ARG A 172 17.92 1.20 -3.30
N VAL A 173 16.84 1.10 -2.49
CA VAL A 173 16.35 -0.18 -1.95
C VAL A 173 16.06 -1.18 -3.06
N ILE A 174 15.33 -0.80 -4.09
CA ILE A 174 15.04 -1.67 -5.24
C ILE A 174 16.34 -2.17 -5.90
N ARG A 175 17.31 -1.29 -6.10
CA ARG A 175 18.59 -1.64 -6.75
C ARG A 175 19.46 -2.55 -5.88
N GLU A 176 19.54 -2.29 -4.57
CA GLU A 176 20.36 -3.09 -3.66
C GLU A 176 19.76 -4.47 -3.41
N MET A 177 18.45 -4.57 -3.33
CA MET A 177 17.74 -5.87 -3.22
C MET A 177 17.77 -6.67 -4.52
N ALA A 178 17.80 -6.00 -5.68
CA ALA A 178 17.91 -6.57 -7.02
C ALA A 178 16.93 -7.74 -7.31
N SER A 179 15.73 -7.70 -6.72
CA SER A 179 14.74 -8.76 -6.83
C SER A 179 13.57 -8.36 -7.73
N PRO A 180 13.13 -9.22 -8.66
CA PRO A 180 11.94 -8.97 -9.47
C PRO A 180 10.65 -9.02 -8.62
N ASN A 181 10.70 -9.58 -7.40
CA ASN A 181 9.56 -9.72 -6.51
C ASN A 181 9.44 -8.57 -5.49
N LEU A 182 10.41 -7.62 -5.48
CA LEU A 182 10.28 -6.38 -4.71
C LEU A 182 9.69 -5.29 -5.60
N ARG A 183 8.56 -4.73 -5.18
CA ARG A 183 7.79 -3.72 -5.91
C ARG A 183 7.50 -2.51 -5.03
N ILE A 184 6.80 -1.53 -5.58
CA ILE A 184 6.39 -0.30 -4.90
C ILE A 184 4.86 -0.19 -4.85
N ILE A 185 4.34 0.14 -3.69
CA ILE A 185 3.05 0.81 -3.55
C ILE A 185 3.33 2.31 -3.62
N PHE A 186 2.72 2.98 -4.58
CA PHE A 186 2.91 4.42 -4.74
C PHE A 186 1.75 5.20 -4.14
N ASP A 187 1.99 5.83 -3.00
CA ASP A 187 1.12 6.85 -2.43
C ASP A 187 1.83 8.21 -2.52
N PRO A 188 1.40 9.09 -3.41
CA PRO A 188 2.07 10.38 -3.60
C PRO A 188 1.99 11.28 -2.36
N VAL A 189 0.92 11.20 -1.57
CA VAL A 189 0.76 12.00 -0.35
C VAL A 189 1.71 11.56 0.75
N ASN A 190 2.05 10.27 0.80
CA ASN A 190 3.00 9.74 1.77
C ASN A 190 4.44 10.25 1.57
N LEU A 191 4.78 10.78 0.38
CA LEU A 191 6.06 11.43 0.12
C LEU A 191 6.08 12.91 0.52
N LEU A 192 4.93 13.48 0.91
CA LEU A 192 4.81 14.89 1.24
C LEU A 192 4.96 15.14 2.74
N SER A 193 5.62 16.25 3.04
CA SER A 193 5.81 16.82 4.38
C SER A 193 5.52 18.32 4.37
N MET A 194 5.59 18.95 5.53
CA MET A 194 5.50 20.43 5.61
C MET A 194 6.63 21.15 4.88
N GLU A 195 7.72 20.47 4.57
CA GLU A 195 8.87 21.05 3.89
C GLU A 195 8.73 21.05 2.35
N ASN A 196 7.96 20.08 1.78
CA ASN A 196 7.93 19.86 0.33
C ASN A 196 6.52 19.87 -0.31
N TYR A 197 5.43 19.96 0.45
CA TYR A 197 4.06 19.89 -0.10
C TYR A 197 3.75 20.97 -1.15
N MET A 198 4.42 22.12 -1.07
CA MET A 198 4.30 23.19 -2.08
C MET A 198 4.85 22.78 -3.45
N GLU A 199 5.80 21.84 -3.45
CA GLU A 199 6.47 21.30 -4.64
C GLU A 199 5.96 19.89 -5.01
N ARG A 200 4.74 19.55 -4.61
CA ARG A 200 4.16 18.20 -4.77
C ARG A 200 4.22 17.64 -6.19
N GLU A 201 4.05 18.50 -7.20
CA GLU A 201 4.15 18.08 -8.59
C GLU A 201 5.57 17.63 -8.95
N ARG A 202 6.61 18.34 -8.47
CA ARG A 202 8.00 17.94 -8.63
C ARG A 202 8.28 16.64 -7.89
N VAL A 203 7.80 16.48 -6.66
CA VAL A 203 7.98 15.25 -5.86
C VAL A 203 7.35 14.05 -6.56
N ILE A 204 6.14 14.20 -7.12
CA ILE A 204 5.45 13.14 -7.87
C ILE A 204 6.20 12.80 -9.16
N GLY A 205 6.65 13.80 -9.92
CA GLY A 205 7.45 13.60 -11.13
C GLY A 205 8.75 12.86 -10.85
N GLU A 206 9.47 13.25 -9.82
CA GLU A 206 10.69 12.59 -9.36
C GLU A 206 10.45 11.14 -8.89
N ALA A 207 9.34 10.88 -8.22
CA ALA A 207 8.94 9.53 -7.83
C ALA A 207 8.68 8.64 -9.06
N ILE A 208 7.97 9.14 -10.07
CA ILE A 208 7.73 8.43 -11.32
C ILE A 208 9.06 8.14 -12.04
N GLU A 209 9.99 9.10 -12.11
CA GLU A 209 11.32 8.90 -12.72
C GLU A 209 12.17 7.88 -11.94
N CYS A 210 12.12 7.92 -10.61
CA CYS A 210 12.94 7.05 -9.75
C CYS A 210 12.46 5.61 -9.72
N PHE A 211 11.17 5.38 -9.57
CA PHE A 211 10.64 4.03 -9.32
C PHE A 211 9.33 3.70 -10.06
N GLY A 212 8.89 4.53 -11.00
CA GLY A 212 7.62 4.32 -11.71
C GLY A 212 7.50 2.93 -12.34
N GLU A 213 8.58 2.41 -12.95
CA GLU A 213 8.58 1.06 -13.53
C GLU A 213 8.26 -0.05 -12.52
N TYR A 214 8.58 0.16 -11.22
CA TYR A 214 8.37 -0.80 -10.14
C TYR A 214 7.02 -0.65 -9.42
N VAL A 215 6.23 0.36 -9.77
CA VAL A 215 4.90 0.58 -9.17
C VAL A 215 3.96 -0.55 -9.59
N GLU A 216 3.40 -1.24 -8.61
CA GLU A 216 2.47 -2.37 -8.78
C GLU A 216 1.05 -2.01 -8.35
N VAL A 217 0.90 -1.19 -7.33
CA VAL A 217 -0.37 -0.68 -6.81
C VAL A 217 -0.22 0.79 -6.46
N VAL A 218 -1.30 1.54 -6.57
CA VAL A 218 -1.35 2.95 -6.17
C VAL A 218 -2.31 3.11 -5.00
N HIS A 219 -1.90 3.89 -3.99
CA HIS A 219 -2.81 4.40 -2.97
C HIS A 219 -3.19 5.84 -3.31
N LEU A 220 -4.47 6.14 -3.22
CA LEU A 220 -5.04 7.43 -3.58
C LEU A 220 -5.71 8.05 -2.36
N LYS A 221 -5.09 9.07 -1.80
CA LYS A 221 -5.63 9.94 -0.75
C LYS A 221 -5.27 11.38 -1.04
N ASP A 222 -5.94 12.28 -0.40
CA ASP A 222 -5.71 13.72 -0.46
C ASP A 222 -5.15 14.23 0.87
N PHE A 223 -4.83 15.51 0.94
CA PHE A 223 -4.36 16.13 2.18
C PHE A 223 -4.82 17.57 2.32
N GLN A 224 -4.90 18.03 3.57
CA GLN A 224 -5.06 19.43 3.95
C GLN A 224 -3.94 19.83 4.91
N ILE A 225 -3.62 21.12 4.90
CA ILE A 225 -2.70 21.71 5.88
C ILE A 225 -3.45 21.90 7.20
N LYS A 226 -2.87 21.43 8.29
CA LYS A 226 -3.35 21.64 9.66
C LYS A 226 -2.23 22.22 10.51
N GLU A 227 -2.58 22.65 11.72
CA GLU A 227 -1.65 23.26 12.67
C GLU A 227 -0.40 22.39 12.94
N HIS A 228 -0.55 21.07 12.92
CA HIS A 228 0.53 20.13 13.26
C HIS A 228 1.01 19.27 12.07
N GLY A 229 0.76 19.71 10.83
CA GLY A 229 1.25 19.01 9.63
C GLY A 229 0.19 18.78 8.55
N LEU A 230 0.45 17.83 7.68
CA LEU A 230 -0.47 17.43 6.64
C LEU A 230 -1.46 16.38 7.18
N ALA A 231 -2.75 16.66 7.08
CA ALA A 231 -3.81 15.73 7.46
C ALA A 231 -4.34 15.01 6.20
N ALA A 232 -4.21 13.68 6.18
CA ALA A 232 -4.73 12.86 5.09
C ALA A 232 -6.25 12.83 5.06
N MET A 233 -6.84 12.81 3.85
CA MET A 233 -8.27 12.79 3.63
C MET A 233 -8.65 12.11 2.30
N ALA A 234 -9.95 11.98 2.07
CA ALA A 234 -10.46 11.34 0.86
C ALA A 234 -10.04 12.09 -0.42
N PRO A 235 -9.77 11.39 -1.54
CA PRO A 235 -9.47 12.00 -2.83
C PRO A 235 -10.49 13.03 -3.26
N GLY A 236 -10.00 14.17 -3.80
CA GLY A 236 -10.82 15.28 -4.29
C GLY A 236 -11.36 16.20 -3.21
N THR A 237 -10.87 16.09 -1.97
CA THR A 237 -11.31 16.95 -0.85
C THR A 237 -10.20 17.82 -0.27
N GLY A 238 -9.01 17.79 -0.87
CA GLY A 238 -7.81 18.50 -0.41
C GLY A 238 -7.06 19.23 -1.51
N LEU A 239 -5.74 19.19 -1.44
CA LEU A 239 -4.82 19.99 -2.26
C LEU A 239 -4.08 19.18 -3.35
N MET A 240 -4.36 17.87 -3.51
CA MET A 240 -3.73 17.05 -4.53
C MET A 240 -4.20 17.42 -5.94
N ASP A 241 -3.25 17.59 -6.86
CA ASP A 241 -3.51 17.49 -8.29
C ASP A 241 -3.18 16.07 -8.76
N TYR A 242 -4.21 15.32 -9.14
CA TYR A 242 -4.06 13.94 -9.62
C TYR A 242 -3.73 13.82 -11.11
N LYS A 243 -3.87 14.89 -11.90
CA LYS A 243 -3.71 14.81 -13.35
C LYS A 243 -2.35 14.27 -13.80
N PRO A 244 -1.20 14.71 -13.23
CA PRO A 244 0.10 14.16 -13.62
C PRO A 244 0.23 12.66 -13.32
N LEU A 245 -0.23 12.22 -12.14
CA LEU A 245 -0.21 10.81 -11.76
C LEU A 245 -1.12 9.98 -12.66
N LEU A 246 -2.37 10.40 -12.85
CA LEU A 246 -3.34 9.67 -13.66
C LEU A 246 -2.93 9.59 -15.14
N ALA A 247 -2.29 10.64 -15.68
CA ALA A 247 -1.72 10.64 -17.03
C ALA A 247 -0.62 9.58 -17.16
N TYR A 248 0.30 9.53 -16.19
CA TYR A 248 1.34 8.50 -16.13
C TYR A 248 0.72 7.09 -16.07
N LEU A 249 -0.25 6.86 -15.19
CA LEU A 249 -0.89 5.55 -15.06
C LEU A 249 -1.62 5.14 -16.35
N LYS A 250 -2.25 6.09 -17.02
CA LYS A 250 -2.97 5.84 -18.29
C LYS A 250 -2.02 5.43 -19.42
N GLN A 251 -0.83 6.00 -19.46
CA GLN A 251 0.17 5.74 -20.49
C GLN A 251 0.98 4.48 -20.22
N GLU A 252 1.46 4.30 -18.98
CA GLU A 252 2.50 3.33 -18.65
C GLU A 252 2.00 2.12 -17.86
N LYS A 253 0.82 2.20 -17.22
CA LYS A 253 0.34 1.20 -16.26
C LYS A 253 -1.08 0.71 -16.57
N CYS A 254 -1.24 0.13 -17.77
CA CYS A 254 -2.54 -0.38 -18.20
C CYS A 254 -3.12 -1.41 -17.22
N GLY A 255 -4.31 -1.13 -16.70
CA GLY A 255 -5.03 -2.05 -15.79
C GLY A 255 -4.53 -2.04 -14.36
N ILE A 256 -3.73 -1.04 -13.96
CA ILE A 256 -3.26 -0.93 -12.57
C ILE A 256 -4.41 -0.81 -11.58
N GLN A 257 -4.25 -1.46 -10.44
CA GLN A 257 -5.16 -1.35 -9.31
C GLN A 257 -4.76 -0.15 -8.43
N ALA A 258 -5.74 0.69 -8.08
CA ALA A 258 -5.52 1.87 -7.25
C ALA A 258 -6.58 1.93 -6.15
N THR A 259 -6.17 1.89 -4.88
CA THR A 259 -7.12 1.87 -3.75
C THR A 259 -7.23 3.23 -3.09
N LEU A 260 -8.47 3.66 -2.89
CA LEU A 260 -8.77 4.87 -2.14
C LEU A 260 -8.50 4.65 -0.65
N GLU A 261 -7.88 5.64 -0.03
CA GLU A 261 -7.61 5.70 1.40
C GLU A 261 -8.25 6.92 2.06
N ASN A 262 -8.39 6.88 3.38
CA ASN A 262 -8.95 7.96 4.20
C ASN A 262 -10.35 8.39 3.76
N THR A 263 -11.08 7.49 3.10
CA THR A 263 -12.48 7.65 2.78
C THR A 263 -13.37 7.23 3.95
N ARG A 264 -14.62 7.63 3.88
CA ARG A 264 -15.70 7.20 4.77
C ARG A 264 -16.86 6.67 3.93
N PRO A 265 -17.79 5.91 4.51
CA PRO A 265 -18.94 5.38 3.77
C PRO A 265 -19.77 6.44 3.04
N ASP A 266 -19.78 7.68 3.53
CA ASP A 266 -20.55 8.80 2.98
C ASP A 266 -19.85 9.55 1.83
N ASN A 267 -18.52 9.42 1.69
CA ASN A 267 -17.76 10.15 0.66
C ASN A 267 -17.01 9.25 -0.36
N ALA A 268 -16.90 7.95 -0.09
CA ALA A 268 -16.12 7.02 -0.92
C ALA A 268 -16.55 7.01 -2.39
N VAL A 269 -17.87 7.02 -2.66
CA VAL A 269 -18.43 7.04 -4.03
C VAL A 269 -18.11 8.35 -4.73
N THR A 270 -18.21 9.47 -4.02
CA THR A 270 -17.88 10.80 -4.58
C THR A 270 -16.41 10.87 -4.96
N ALA A 271 -15.51 10.40 -4.06
CA ALA A 271 -14.08 10.35 -4.34
C ALA A 271 -13.75 9.44 -5.54
N ARG A 272 -14.40 8.28 -5.66
CA ARG A 272 -14.25 7.39 -6.81
C ARG A 272 -14.65 8.06 -8.12
N LYS A 273 -15.85 8.67 -8.16
CA LYS A 273 -16.35 9.36 -9.35
C LYS A 273 -15.46 10.51 -9.79
N TYR A 274 -14.98 11.29 -8.83
CA TYR A 274 -14.02 12.37 -9.10
C TYR A 274 -12.77 11.86 -9.84
N LEU A 275 -12.19 10.75 -9.38
CA LEU A 275 -11.01 10.17 -10.04
C LEU A 275 -11.33 9.56 -11.41
N GLU A 276 -12.50 8.94 -11.57
CA GLU A 276 -12.96 8.40 -12.87
C GLU A 276 -13.18 9.50 -13.90
N GLU A 277 -13.78 10.62 -13.50
CA GLU A 277 -14.00 11.80 -14.34
C GLU A 277 -12.66 12.39 -14.78
N LEU A 278 -11.74 12.63 -13.85
CA LEU A 278 -10.38 13.10 -14.19
C LEU A 278 -9.64 12.15 -15.14
N TYR A 279 -9.73 10.84 -14.92
CA TYR A 279 -9.07 9.85 -15.77
C TYR A 279 -9.69 9.78 -17.17
N ALA A 280 -10.98 10.03 -17.30
CA ALA A 280 -11.68 10.06 -18.58
C ALA A 280 -11.32 11.29 -19.42
N GLU A 281 -11.03 12.44 -18.78
CA GLU A 281 -10.62 13.69 -19.43
C GLU A 281 -9.20 13.66 -20.01
N LEU A 282 -8.32 12.76 -19.54
CA LEU A 282 -6.95 12.58 -20.01
C LEU A 282 -6.90 11.75 -21.30
#